data_45144b045258a81385469203e960ca8b
#
_entry.id   45144b045258a81385469203e960ca8b
#
_cell.length_a   1.000
_cell.length_b   1.000
_cell.length_c   1.000
_cell.angle_alpha   90.00
_cell.angle_beta   90.00
_cell.angle_gamma   90.00
#
_symmetry.space_group_name_H-M   'P 1'
#
loop_
_entity.id
_entity.type
_entity.pdbx_description
1 polymer ?
#
loop_
_entity_poly.entity_id
_entity_poly.type
_entity_poly.pdbx_seq_one_letter_code
_entity_poly.pdbx_strand_id
1 'polypeptide(L)'
;MLLLSKEDIKCVITMKDMIEADKQAFKMVVDGMVDTPLRTVINGKYDGAFLFMPAYAPELDAAAMKVINIFPHNIDNNLMTSPAQTMLIDGKTGYVIAMLDGTYVTQLRTGASSGAAFDLLGKKECKKGAMIGTGGQAAAQLEAMLAARKLEEVKIFDLNEERCKAFAEEMQKGLAKYGAKIIPAKDSDDCIEDADLIITVTPSAKPVFDGTKVKAGATISCVGTYEPHKHELDPAVLPRASKIICDSKEAALSETGDLLIPIAEGIITEEDVLGSLGDVINGKIKGRENDEEIIVYETVGVAAQDLVAAKVIYDKAVEAGKGLRWGE
;
A
#
# COMPACT_ATOMS: atom_id res chain seq x y z
N MET A 1 -11.61 26.99 0.62
CA MET A 1 -10.80 25.77 0.65
C MET A 1 -11.12 24.97 1.91
N LEU A 2 -11.25 23.62 1.83
CA LEU A 2 -11.53 22.76 2.98
C LEU A 2 -10.22 22.18 3.55
N LEU A 3 -10.01 22.28 4.87
CA LEU A 3 -8.90 21.61 5.55
C LEU A 3 -9.44 20.36 6.24
N LEU A 4 -8.83 19.21 5.95
CA LEU A 4 -9.24 17.89 6.45
C LEU A 4 -8.13 17.28 7.30
N SER A 5 -8.34 17.25 8.60
CA SER A 5 -7.46 16.57 9.56
C SER A 5 -7.60 15.05 9.45
N LYS A 6 -6.68 14.32 10.06
CA LYS A 6 -6.77 12.86 10.21
C LYS A 6 -8.09 12.42 10.85
N GLU A 7 -8.55 13.16 11.86
CA GLU A 7 -9.80 12.89 12.58
C GLU A 7 -11.03 13.11 11.70
N ASP A 8 -11.05 14.18 10.87
CA ASP A 8 -12.12 14.41 9.90
C ASP A 8 -12.17 13.26 8.88
N ILE A 9 -11.02 12.86 8.35
CA ILE A 9 -10.92 11.76 7.38
C ILE A 9 -11.44 10.45 8.00
N LYS A 10 -11.03 10.10 9.23
CA LYS A 10 -11.51 8.90 9.93
C LYS A 10 -13.03 8.84 10.11
N CYS A 11 -13.66 10.00 10.24
CA CYS A 11 -15.11 10.07 10.43
C CYS A 11 -15.91 9.77 9.16
N VAL A 12 -15.31 9.93 7.97
CA VAL A 12 -16.05 9.89 6.70
C VAL A 12 -15.68 8.74 5.80
N ILE A 13 -14.56 8.05 6.05
CA ILE A 13 -14.04 7.00 5.16
C ILE A 13 -13.84 5.68 5.89
N THR A 14 -14.10 4.58 5.23
CA THR A 14 -13.76 3.22 5.68
C THR A 14 -12.65 2.62 4.82
N MET A 15 -11.96 1.60 5.34
CA MET A 15 -10.96 0.88 4.53
C MET A 15 -11.57 0.23 3.30
N LYS A 16 -12.83 -0.22 3.34
CA LYS A 16 -13.53 -0.75 2.16
C LYS A 16 -13.73 0.33 1.09
N ASP A 17 -14.11 1.54 1.47
CA ASP A 17 -14.21 2.66 0.52
C ASP A 17 -12.86 2.94 -0.15
N MET A 18 -11.79 2.87 0.62
CA MET A 18 -10.43 3.09 0.10
C MET A 18 -9.97 1.98 -0.84
N ILE A 19 -10.30 0.72 -0.56
CA ILE A 19 -10.03 -0.41 -1.46
C ILE A 19 -10.73 -0.20 -2.81
N GLU A 20 -11.97 0.24 -2.81
CA GLU A 20 -12.70 0.51 -4.07
C GLU A 20 -12.13 1.76 -4.78
N ALA A 21 -11.71 2.80 -4.03
CA ALA A 21 -11.03 3.96 -4.60
C ALA A 21 -9.70 3.57 -5.29
N ASP A 22 -8.91 2.69 -4.68
CA ASP A 22 -7.66 2.21 -5.27
C ASP A 22 -7.90 1.34 -6.52
N LYS A 23 -8.91 0.47 -6.50
CA LYS A 23 -9.30 -0.28 -7.72
C LYS A 23 -9.69 0.69 -8.85
N GLN A 24 -10.42 1.75 -8.54
CA GLN A 24 -10.74 2.80 -9.52
C GLN A 24 -9.47 3.48 -10.02
N ALA A 25 -8.54 3.86 -9.14
CA ALA A 25 -7.28 4.49 -9.51
C ALA A 25 -6.46 3.61 -10.47
N PHE A 26 -6.27 2.33 -10.14
CA PHE A 26 -5.53 1.39 -10.98
C PHE A 26 -6.19 1.17 -12.33
N LYS A 27 -7.52 1.08 -12.36
CA LYS A 27 -8.27 1.01 -13.61
C LYS A 27 -8.04 2.25 -14.47
N MET A 28 -8.12 3.44 -13.89
CA MET A 28 -7.93 4.71 -14.60
C MET A 28 -6.51 4.84 -15.17
N VAL A 29 -5.49 4.35 -14.46
CA VAL A 29 -4.10 4.32 -14.96
C VAL A 29 -4.01 3.49 -16.24
N VAL A 30 -4.52 2.27 -16.22
CA VAL A 30 -4.43 1.34 -17.37
C VAL A 30 -5.30 1.78 -18.54
N ASP A 31 -6.39 2.48 -18.28
CA ASP A 31 -7.28 3.05 -19.33
C ASP A 31 -6.75 4.37 -19.91
N GLY A 32 -5.63 4.90 -19.39
CA GLY A 32 -5.08 6.19 -19.83
C GLY A 32 -5.96 7.39 -19.44
N MET A 33 -6.77 7.26 -18.39
CA MET A 33 -7.71 8.28 -17.92
C MET A 33 -7.12 9.19 -16.84
N VAL A 34 -5.85 9.01 -16.49
CA VAL A 34 -5.16 9.83 -15.52
C VAL A 34 -3.72 10.07 -15.95
N ASP A 35 -3.32 11.34 -15.94
CA ASP A 35 -1.92 11.74 -16.10
C ASP A 35 -1.25 11.62 -14.73
N THR A 36 -0.30 10.70 -14.61
CA THR A 36 0.40 10.42 -13.35
C THR A 36 1.89 10.19 -13.62
N PRO A 37 2.67 11.27 -13.78
CA PRO A 37 4.10 11.14 -13.99
C PRO A 37 4.78 10.51 -12.76
N LEU A 38 5.94 9.89 -12.99
CA LEU A 38 6.78 9.40 -11.91
C LEU A 38 7.10 10.51 -10.92
N ARG A 39 7.29 10.15 -9.66
CA ARG A 39 7.57 11.09 -8.59
C ARG A 39 8.83 11.90 -8.86
N THR A 40 8.78 13.20 -8.60
CA THR A 40 9.98 14.05 -8.60
C THR A 40 10.62 14.01 -7.23
N VAL A 41 11.89 13.61 -7.17
CA VAL A 41 12.67 13.52 -5.93
C VAL A 41 13.71 14.64 -5.90
N ILE A 42 13.73 15.40 -4.80
CA ILE A 42 14.76 16.41 -4.52
C ILE A 42 15.45 16.01 -3.23
N ASN A 43 16.73 15.64 -3.33
CA ASN A 43 17.53 15.32 -2.17
C ASN A 43 17.89 16.60 -1.40
N GLY A 44 17.63 16.58 -0.10
CA GLY A 44 17.91 17.67 0.82
C GLY A 44 19.15 17.42 1.67
N LYS A 45 19.40 18.31 2.63
CA LYS A 45 20.36 18.08 3.72
C LYS A 45 19.77 17.06 4.72
N TYR A 46 20.60 16.60 5.64
CA TYR A 46 20.21 15.72 6.77
C TYR A 46 19.65 14.37 6.31
N ASP A 47 20.18 13.82 5.22
CA ASP A 47 19.72 12.57 4.59
C ASP A 47 18.22 12.58 4.26
N GLY A 48 17.67 13.80 4.08
CA GLY A 48 16.26 14.00 3.79
C GLY A 48 16.00 14.07 2.27
N ALA A 49 14.78 13.71 1.88
CA ALA A 49 14.29 13.84 0.51
C ALA A 49 12.88 14.45 0.48
N PHE A 50 12.63 15.29 -0.51
CA PHE A 50 11.32 15.87 -0.81
C PHE A 50 10.78 15.20 -2.07
N LEU A 51 9.60 14.60 -1.99
CA LEU A 51 8.96 13.89 -3.09
C LEU A 51 7.67 14.60 -3.48
N PHE A 52 7.51 14.88 -4.76
CA PHE A 52 6.35 15.53 -5.34
C PHE A 52 5.65 14.56 -6.28
N MET A 53 4.37 14.32 -6.04
CA MET A 53 3.58 13.30 -6.74
C MET A 53 2.30 13.95 -7.28
N PRO A 54 2.35 14.55 -8.50
CA PRO A 54 1.18 15.13 -9.12
C PRO A 54 0.35 14.07 -9.85
N ALA A 55 -0.97 14.32 -9.97
CA ALA A 55 -1.85 13.58 -10.85
C ALA A 55 -3.00 14.48 -11.34
N TYR A 56 -3.52 14.20 -12.55
CA TYR A 56 -4.69 14.85 -13.12
C TYR A 56 -5.61 13.83 -13.78
N ALA A 57 -6.89 13.87 -13.45
CA ALA A 57 -7.92 13.01 -14.02
C ALA A 57 -9.06 13.85 -14.60
N PRO A 58 -9.16 13.99 -15.94
CA PRO A 58 -10.25 14.72 -16.59
C PRO A 58 -11.65 14.22 -16.17
N GLU A 59 -11.82 12.92 -16.11
CA GLU A 59 -13.10 12.28 -15.76
C GLU A 59 -13.58 12.59 -14.32
N LEU A 60 -12.66 12.97 -13.44
CA LEU A 60 -12.97 13.38 -12.06
C LEU A 60 -13.08 14.89 -11.92
N ASP A 61 -12.84 15.66 -12.99
CA ASP A 61 -12.68 17.12 -12.92
C ASP A 61 -11.72 17.54 -11.78
N ALA A 62 -10.63 16.80 -11.58
CA ALA A 62 -9.74 16.98 -10.43
C ALA A 62 -8.26 16.75 -10.77
N ALA A 63 -7.41 17.55 -10.13
CA ALA A 63 -5.99 17.29 -10.01
C ALA A 63 -5.60 17.17 -8.54
N ALA A 64 -4.49 16.51 -8.26
CA ALA A 64 -3.93 16.46 -6.92
C ALA A 64 -2.40 16.60 -6.95
N MET A 65 -1.87 17.10 -5.84
CA MET A 65 -0.44 17.11 -5.56
C MET A 65 -0.23 16.59 -4.16
N LYS A 66 0.43 15.43 -4.04
CA LYS A 66 0.96 15.00 -2.75
C LYS A 66 2.42 15.46 -2.64
N VAL A 67 2.73 16.11 -1.53
CA VAL A 67 4.10 16.36 -1.08
C VAL A 67 4.35 15.43 0.10
N ILE A 68 5.27 14.48 -0.07
CA ILE A 68 5.70 13.58 0.99
C ILE A 68 7.21 13.69 1.15
N ASN A 69 7.68 13.78 2.38
CA ASN A 69 9.08 13.98 2.66
C ASN A 69 9.62 12.77 3.43
N ILE A 70 10.85 12.36 3.13
CA ILE A 70 11.51 11.26 3.84
C ILE A 70 12.66 11.84 4.64
N PHE A 71 12.56 11.78 5.95
CA PHE A 71 13.56 12.25 6.91
C PHE A 71 13.83 11.17 7.96
N PRO A 72 14.74 10.23 7.71
CA PRO A 72 14.95 9.05 8.57
C PRO A 72 15.28 9.42 10.03
N HIS A 73 16.05 10.49 10.24
CA HIS A 73 16.47 10.95 11.57
C HIS A 73 15.38 11.66 12.37
N ASN A 74 14.19 11.88 11.81
CA ASN A 74 13.06 12.41 12.56
C ASN A 74 12.67 11.50 13.74
N ILE A 75 12.94 10.21 13.64
CA ILE A 75 12.67 9.24 14.71
C ILE A 75 13.42 9.58 15.99
N ASP A 76 14.62 10.14 15.90
CA ASP A 76 15.46 10.52 17.03
C ASP A 76 14.84 11.68 17.85
N ASN A 77 13.90 12.41 17.23
CA ASN A 77 13.18 13.54 17.81
C ASN A 77 11.70 13.23 18.06
N ASN A 78 11.27 11.96 18.00
CA ASN A 78 9.87 11.54 18.07
C ASN A 78 8.96 12.20 17.02
N LEU A 79 9.50 12.52 15.85
CA LEU A 79 8.77 13.05 14.70
C LEU A 79 8.53 11.94 13.67
N MET A 80 7.52 12.14 12.82
CA MET A 80 7.24 11.23 11.71
C MET A 80 8.38 11.26 10.70
N THR A 81 8.84 10.08 10.26
CA THR A 81 9.88 9.96 9.24
C THR A 81 9.38 10.28 7.83
N SER A 82 8.06 10.22 7.61
CA SER A 82 7.44 10.45 6.29
C SER A 82 6.22 11.37 6.40
N PRO A 83 6.38 12.64 6.83
CA PRO A 83 5.27 13.60 6.88
C PRO A 83 4.82 13.95 5.45
N ALA A 84 3.50 14.05 5.26
CA ALA A 84 2.93 14.38 3.96
C ALA A 84 1.71 15.30 4.05
N GLN A 85 1.47 16.07 2.96
CA GLN A 85 0.25 16.81 2.71
C GLN A 85 -0.25 16.48 1.30
N THR A 86 -1.59 16.40 1.15
CA THR A 86 -2.22 16.20 -0.15
C THR A 86 -3.13 17.38 -0.46
N MET A 87 -2.88 18.00 -1.59
CA MET A 87 -3.65 19.12 -2.13
C MET A 87 -4.60 18.59 -3.20
N LEU A 88 -5.89 18.91 -3.10
CA LEU A 88 -6.89 18.63 -4.14
C LEU A 88 -7.27 19.92 -4.85
N ILE A 89 -7.27 19.88 -6.18
CA ILE A 89 -7.46 21.02 -7.08
C ILE A 89 -8.69 20.75 -7.95
N ASP A 90 -9.58 21.72 -8.08
CA ASP A 90 -10.69 21.67 -9.04
C ASP A 90 -10.17 21.74 -10.46
N GLY A 91 -10.45 20.70 -11.26
CA GLY A 91 -9.92 20.56 -12.62
C GLY A 91 -10.50 21.52 -13.65
N LYS A 92 -11.62 22.20 -13.31
CA LYS A 92 -12.26 23.19 -14.21
C LYS A 92 -11.74 24.60 -13.99
N THR A 93 -11.45 24.94 -12.74
CA THR A 93 -11.12 26.31 -12.35
C THR A 93 -9.68 26.49 -11.91
N GLY A 94 -8.98 25.40 -11.57
CA GLY A 94 -7.62 25.43 -11.04
C GLY A 94 -7.51 25.86 -9.57
N TYR A 95 -8.63 26.13 -8.89
CA TYR A 95 -8.60 26.46 -7.48
C TYR A 95 -8.27 25.25 -6.61
N VAL A 96 -7.43 25.46 -5.59
CA VAL A 96 -7.24 24.46 -4.54
C VAL A 96 -8.53 24.41 -3.71
N ILE A 97 -9.21 23.29 -3.73
CA ILE A 97 -10.50 23.08 -3.05
C ILE A 97 -10.36 22.40 -1.69
N ALA A 98 -9.29 21.59 -1.50
CA ALA A 98 -8.99 20.99 -0.21
C ALA A 98 -7.49 20.79 0.03
N MET A 99 -7.13 20.76 1.32
CA MET A 99 -5.85 20.31 1.84
C MET A 99 -6.12 19.19 2.86
N LEU A 100 -5.55 18.02 2.66
CA LEU A 100 -5.78 16.83 3.49
C LEU A 100 -4.50 16.47 4.27
N ASP A 101 -4.67 15.86 5.45
CA ASP A 101 -3.57 15.16 6.12
C ASP A 101 -3.05 14.05 5.19
N GLY A 102 -2.01 14.38 4.42
CA GLY A 102 -1.45 13.51 3.40
C GLY A 102 -0.75 12.29 4.00
N THR A 103 -0.28 12.38 5.25
CA THR A 103 0.31 11.24 5.97
C THR A 103 -0.74 10.15 6.17
N TYR A 104 -1.91 10.52 6.67
CA TYR A 104 -2.99 9.57 6.90
C TYR A 104 -3.61 9.07 5.58
N VAL A 105 -3.82 9.95 4.59
CA VAL A 105 -4.25 9.55 3.24
C VAL A 105 -3.27 8.52 2.65
N THR A 106 -1.96 8.77 2.77
CA THR A 106 -0.93 7.83 2.28
C THR A 106 -1.01 6.47 3.00
N GLN A 107 -1.22 6.45 4.32
CA GLN A 107 -1.42 5.20 5.06
C GLN A 107 -2.63 4.42 4.53
N LEU A 108 -3.77 5.10 4.38
CA LEU A 108 -5.01 4.49 3.91
C LEU A 108 -4.89 3.93 2.49
N ARG A 109 -4.41 4.73 1.50
CA ARG A 109 -4.33 4.30 0.11
C ARG A 109 -3.25 3.22 -0.10
N THR A 110 -2.16 3.24 0.70
CA THR A 110 -1.13 2.19 0.63
C THR A 110 -1.66 0.87 1.21
N GLY A 111 -2.41 0.91 2.31
CA GLY A 111 -3.11 -0.27 2.82
C GLY A 111 -4.17 -0.77 1.84
N ALA A 112 -4.96 0.13 1.28
CA ALA A 112 -6.00 -0.19 0.31
C ALA A 112 -5.45 -0.89 -0.96
N SER A 113 -4.23 -0.57 -1.37
CA SER A 113 -3.52 -1.26 -2.47
C SER A 113 -3.37 -2.76 -2.20
N SER A 114 -2.84 -3.12 -1.03
CA SER A 114 -2.77 -4.53 -0.61
C SER A 114 -4.16 -5.15 -0.45
N GLY A 115 -5.12 -4.39 0.08
CA GLY A 115 -6.52 -4.83 0.20
C GLY A 115 -7.14 -5.14 -1.17
N ALA A 116 -6.92 -4.30 -2.17
CA ALA A 116 -7.38 -4.52 -3.54
C ALA A 116 -6.71 -5.76 -4.17
N ALA A 117 -5.40 -5.92 -3.96
CA ALA A 117 -4.68 -7.11 -4.41
C ALA A 117 -5.23 -8.39 -3.76
N PHE A 118 -5.45 -8.40 -2.45
CA PHE A 118 -6.03 -9.56 -1.77
C PHE A 118 -7.47 -9.85 -2.20
N ASP A 119 -8.26 -8.83 -2.50
CA ASP A 119 -9.62 -9.02 -2.98
C ASP A 119 -9.67 -9.62 -4.39
N LEU A 120 -8.74 -9.26 -5.26
CA LEU A 120 -8.70 -9.73 -6.65
C LEU A 120 -7.86 -11.01 -6.83
N LEU A 121 -6.80 -11.16 -6.06
CA LEU A 121 -5.78 -12.19 -6.24
C LEU A 121 -5.74 -13.23 -5.11
N GLY A 122 -6.31 -12.94 -3.94
CA GLY A 122 -6.38 -13.87 -2.82
C GLY A 122 -7.40 -14.98 -3.05
N LYS A 123 -7.19 -16.14 -2.44
CA LYS A 123 -8.21 -17.19 -2.39
C LYS A 123 -9.51 -16.65 -1.81
N LYS A 124 -10.64 -17.23 -2.18
CA LYS A 124 -11.94 -16.87 -1.59
C LYS A 124 -11.98 -17.23 -0.11
N GLU A 125 -11.49 -18.40 0.23
CA GLU A 125 -11.42 -18.91 1.59
C GLU A 125 -9.99 -18.76 2.13
N CYS A 126 -9.71 -17.63 2.78
CA CYS A 126 -8.48 -17.38 3.53
C CYS A 126 -8.75 -17.49 5.03
N LYS A 127 -7.83 -18.08 5.78
CA LYS A 127 -7.97 -18.23 7.24
C LYS A 127 -6.87 -17.55 8.02
N LYS A 128 -5.64 -17.60 7.50
CA LYS A 128 -4.45 -17.10 8.19
C LYS A 128 -3.79 -15.97 7.42
N GLY A 129 -3.45 -14.91 8.11
CA GLY A 129 -2.64 -13.80 7.60
C GLY A 129 -1.30 -13.72 8.31
N ALA A 130 -0.33 -13.15 7.64
CA ALA A 130 0.98 -12.81 8.17
C ALA A 130 1.35 -11.37 7.81
N MET A 131 1.92 -10.63 8.73
CA MET A 131 2.47 -9.31 8.44
C MET A 131 3.83 -9.14 9.10
N ILE A 132 4.83 -8.76 8.30
CA ILE A 132 6.18 -8.49 8.74
C ILE A 132 6.47 -6.99 8.64
N GLY A 133 6.74 -6.39 9.80
CA GLY A 133 6.92 -4.95 10.01
C GLY A 133 5.76 -4.31 10.77
N THR A 134 6.10 -3.43 11.73
CA THR A 134 5.15 -2.70 12.57
C THR A 134 5.38 -1.18 12.51
N GLY A 135 5.85 -0.70 11.36
CA GLY A 135 6.12 0.71 11.09
C GLY A 135 4.87 1.55 10.82
N GLY A 136 5.06 2.76 10.32
CA GLY A 136 4.00 3.74 10.11
C GLY A 136 2.88 3.33 9.14
N GLN A 137 3.13 2.38 8.25
CA GLN A 137 2.13 1.85 7.30
C GLN A 137 1.37 0.63 7.85
N ALA A 138 1.90 -0.06 8.86
CA ALA A 138 1.47 -1.37 9.28
C ALA A 138 -0.02 -1.45 9.71
N ALA A 139 -0.52 -0.45 10.44
CA ALA A 139 -1.90 -0.45 10.91
C ALA A 139 -2.93 -0.45 9.76
N ALA A 140 -2.69 0.37 8.73
CA ALA A 140 -3.56 0.44 7.56
C ALA A 140 -3.44 -0.83 6.69
N GLN A 141 -2.25 -1.39 6.59
CA GLN A 141 -2.01 -2.66 5.89
C GLN A 141 -2.77 -3.81 6.53
N LEU A 142 -2.70 -3.92 7.86
CA LEU A 142 -3.42 -4.94 8.61
C LEU A 142 -4.94 -4.77 8.49
N GLU A 143 -5.45 -3.53 8.62
CA GLU A 143 -6.88 -3.26 8.44
C GLU A 143 -7.35 -3.62 7.04
N ALA A 144 -6.55 -3.32 6.00
CA ALA A 144 -6.89 -3.64 4.62
C ALA A 144 -6.92 -5.16 4.34
N MET A 145 -5.96 -5.92 4.89
CA MET A 145 -5.97 -7.39 4.84
C MET A 145 -7.27 -7.95 5.43
N LEU A 146 -7.67 -7.47 6.62
CA LEU A 146 -8.89 -7.92 7.32
C LEU A 146 -10.17 -7.43 6.65
N ALA A 147 -10.14 -6.28 5.96
CA ALA A 147 -11.28 -5.76 5.22
C ALA A 147 -11.51 -6.53 3.91
N ALA A 148 -10.44 -7.00 3.28
CA ALA A 148 -10.48 -7.76 2.04
C ALA A 148 -10.90 -9.22 2.23
N ARG A 149 -10.49 -9.86 3.32
CA ARG A 149 -10.77 -11.29 3.60
C ARG A 149 -11.12 -11.53 5.06
N LYS A 150 -12.06 -12.45 5.28
CA LYS A 150 -12.41 -12.88 6.63
C LYS A 150 -11.37 -13.89 7.13
N LEU A 151 -10.45 -13.42 7.98
CA LEU A 151 -9.42 -14.25 8.57
C LEU A 151 -9.81 -14.71 9.98
N GLU A 152 -9.28 -15.87 10.38
CA GLU A 152 -9.40 -16.41 11.74
C GLU A 152 -8.25 -15.89 12.62
N GLU A 153 -7.03 -15.81 12.06
CA GLU A 153 -5.82 -15.39 12.77
C GLU A 153 -4.89 -14.59 11.86
N VAL A 154 -4.21 -13.59 12.42
CA VAL A 154 -3.08 -12.90 11.80
C VAL A 154 -1.90 -12.91 12.75
N LYS A 155 -0.76 -13.42 12.28
CA LYS A 155 0.52 -13.35 12.98
C LYS A 155 1.28 -12.09 12.54
N ILE A 156 1.90 -11.41 13.51
CA ILE A 156 2.69 -10.19 13.28
C ILE A 156 4.12 -10.45 13.73
N PHE A 157 5.08 -10.04 12.90
CA PHE A 157 6.50 -10.11 13.25
C PHE A 157 7.21 -8.77 13.05
N ASP A 158 8.08 -8.43 13.97
CA ASP A 158 9.03 -7.31 13.90
C ASP A 158 10.31 -7.67 14.65
N LEU A 159 11.45 -7.16 14.20
CA LEU A 159 12.73 -7.38 14.87
C LEU A 159 12.76 -6.82 16.30
N ASN A 160 11.96 -5.81 16.59
CA ASN A 160 11.76 -5.29 17.93
C ASN A 160 10.56 -5.99 18.57
N GLU A 161 10.84 -6.96 19.43
CA GLU A 161 9.83 -7.81 20.08
C GLU A 161 8.82 -7.00 20.93
N GLU A 162 9.29 -5.97 21.66
CA GLU A 162 8.41 -5.13 22.49
C GLU A 162 7.44 -4.33 21.63
N ARG A 163 7.95 -3.73 20.54
CA ARG A 163 7.14 -3.01 19.56
C ARG A 163 6.14 -3.93 18.88
N CYS A 164 6.54 -5.15 18.52
CA CYS A 164 5.68 -6.16 17.92
C CYS A 164 4.52 -6.51 18.84
N LYS A 165 4.79 -6.82 20.12
CA LYS A 165 3.77 -7.14 21.13
C LYS A 165 2.80 -5.98 21.34
N ALA A 166 3.32 -4.77 21.56
CA ALA A 166 2.52 -3.57 21.76
C ALA A 166 1.60 -3.29 20.55
N PHE A 167 2.14 -3.41 19.34
CA PHE A 167 1.38 -3.25 18.10
C PHE A 167 0.26 -4.31 17.98
N ALA A 168 0.57 -5.59 18.20
CA ALA A 168 -0.43 -6.65 18.12
C ALA A 168 -1.57 -6.45 19.13
N GLU A 169 -1.27 -6.03 20.36
CA GLU A 169 -2.28 -5.72 21.39
C GLU A 169 -3.15 -4.51 21.01
N GLU A 170 -2.56 -3.45 20.47
CA GLU A 170 -3.27 -2.28 19.99
C GLU A 170 -4.23 -2.64 18.85
N MET A 171 -3.72 -3.37 17.86
CA MET A 171 -4.50 -3.79 16.68
C MET A 171 -5.59 -4.80 17.05
N GLN A 172 -5.34 -5.71 17.98
CA GLN A 172 -6.38 -6.63 18.48
C GLN A 172 -7.59 -5.88 19.05
N LYS A 173 -7.35 -4.76 19.73
CA LYS A 173 -8.42 -3.89 20.26
C LYS A 173 -9.08 -3.05 19.16
N GLY A 174 -8.24 -2.37 18.36
CA GLY A 174 -8.71 -1.42 17.32
C GLY A 174 -9.45 -2.08 16.17
N LEU A 175 -9.09 -3.32 15.83
CA LEU A 175 -9.64 -4.07 14.71
C LEU A 175 -10.55 -5.23 15.13
N ALA A 176 -11.01 -5.25 16.39
CA ALA A 176 -11.89 -6.29 16.93
C ALA A 176 -13.17 -6.51 16.10
N LYS A 177 -13.64 -5.50 15.39
CA LYS A 177 -14.80 -5.56 14.48
C LYS A 177 -14.67 -6.62 13.37
N TYR A 178 -13.43 -7.00 13.01
CA TYR A 178 -13.16 -8.00 11.97
C TYR A 178 -13.16 -9.44 12.49
N GLY A 179 -13.07 -9.64 13.80
CA GLY A 179 -13.21 -10.94 14.45
C GLY A 179 -11.97 -11.84 14.39
N ALA A 180 -10.88 -11.42 13.77
CA ALA A 180 -9.64 -12.17 13.70
C ALA A 180 -8.83 -12.05 15.00
N LYS A 181 -8.10 -13.11 15.35
CA LYS A 181 -7.11 -13.10 16.41
C LYS A 181 -5.80 -12.54 15.88
N ILE A 182 -5.27 -11.47 16.47
CA ILE A 182 -4.02 -10.82 16.10
C ILE A 182 -2.99 -11.10 17.18
N ILE A 183 -1.89 -11.77 16.81
CA ILE A 183 -0.88 -12.23 17.77
C ILE A 183 0.54 -11.96 17.25
N PRO A 184 1.51 -11.70 18.15
CA PRO A 184 2.91 -11.65 17.77
C PRO A 184 3.42 -13.06 17.42
N ALA A 185 4.20 -13.17 16.38
CA ALA A 185 4.94 -14.36 15.99
C ALA A 185 6.27 -14.44 16.76
N LYS A 186 6.80 -15.64 16.87
CA LYS A 186 8.10 -15.90 17.50
C LYS A 186 9.27 -15.42 16.62
N ASP A 187 9.17 -15.67 15.34
CA ASP A 187 10.15 -15.28 14.29
C ASP A 187 9.43 -15.12 12.96
N SER A 188 10.15 -14.74 11.91
CA SER A 188 9.55 -14.52 10.60
C SER A 188 9.02 -15.79 9.95
N ASP A 189 9.64 -16.92 10.21
CA ASP A 189 9.19 -18.21 9.68
C ASP A 189 7.90 -18.69 10.35
N ASP A 190 7.81 -18.57 11.68
CA ASP A 190 6.56 -18.78 12.41
C ASP A 190 5.45 -17.81 11.95
N CYS A 191 5.84 -16.58 11.60
CA CYS A 191 4.88 -15.58 11.10
C CYS A 191 4.19 -16.04 9.82
N ILE A 192 4.95 -16.54 8.83
CA ILE A 192 4.42 -16.93 7.51
C ILE A 192 3.89 -18.36 7.47
N GLU A 193 4.08 -19.16 8.53
CA GLU A 193 3.65 -20.56 8.58
C GLU A 193 2.15 -20.68 8.31
N ASP A 194 1.81 -21.44 7.27
CA ASP A 194 0.42 -21.64 6.81
C ASP A 194 -0.35 -20.34 6.46
N ALA A 195 0.33 -19.21 6.22
CA ALA A 195 -0.35 -17.97 5.87
C ALA A 195 -0.96 -18.03 4.45
N ASP A 196 -2.22 -17.63 4.32
CA ASP A 196 -2.91 -17.45 3.03
C ASP A 196 -2.60 -16.10 2.41
N LEU A 197 -2.46 -15.08 3.27
CA LEU A 197 -2.13 -13.70 2.89
C LEU A 197 -0.88 -13.28 3.68
N ILE A 198 0.10 -12.71 2.98
CA ILE A 198 1.34 -12.24 3.57
C ILE A 198 1.54 -10.77 3.17
N ILE A 199 1.91 -9.92 4.11
CA ILE A 199 2.36 -8.54 3.86
C ILE A 199 3.79 -8.40 4.36
N THR A 200 4.66 -7.83 3.53
CA THR A 200 5.93 -7.27 3.96
C THR A 200 5.86 -5.75 3.89
N VAL A 201 6.22 -5.06 4.98
CA VAL A 201 6.12 -3.60 5.09
C VAL A 201 7.27 -3.05 5.95
N THR A 202 8.49 -3.39 5.54
CA THR A 202 9.73 -3.04 6.27
C THR A 202 10.66 -2.17 5.43
N PRO A 203 11.56 -1.40 6.03
CA PRO A 203 12.63 -0.69 5.31
C PRO A 203 13.86 -1.61 5.07
N SER A 204 13.71 -2.93 5.10
CA SER A 204 14.83 -3.87 5.01
C SER A 204 15.57 -3.75 3.68
N ALA A 205 16.89 -3.98 3.73
CA ALA A 205 17.72 -4.13 2.54
C ALA A 205 18.05 -5.60 2.25
N LYS A 206 17.38 -6.54 2.94
CA LYS A 206 17.58 -8.00 2.82
C LYS A 206 16.26 -8.71 3.04
N PRO A 207 16.09 -9.92 2.49
CA PRO A 207 14.91 -10.76 2.71
C PRO A 207 14.51 -10.86 4.17
N VAL A 208 13.22 -10.74 4.45
CA VAL A 208 12.70 -10.71 5.83
C VAL A 208 12.08 -12.03 6.27
N PHE A 209 11.97 -13.01 5.38
CA PHE A 209 11.51 -14.38 5.66
C PHE A 209 12.11 -15.35 4.64
N ASP A 210 12.07 -16.66 4.90
CA ASP A 210 12.50 -17.72 3.99
C ASP A 210 11.40 -18.01 2.94
N GLY A 211 11.61 -17.57 1.71
CA GLY A 211 10.66 -17.72 0.60
C GLY A 211 10.35 -19.15 0.23
N THR A 212 11.24 -20.12 0.55
CA THR A 212 11.01 -21.54 0.28
C THR A 212 9.88 -22.12 1.15
N LYS A 213 9.56 -21.46 2.28
CA LYS A 213 8.52 -21.87 3.24
C LYS A 213 7.12 -21.32 2.92
N VAL A 214 6.99 -20.45 1.92
CA VAL A 214 5.69 -19.98 1.47
C VAL A 214 4.88 -21.15 0.95
N LYS A 215 3.67 -21.33 1.51
CA LYS A 215 2.81 -22.44 1.08
C LYS A 215 2.18 -22.19 -0.29
N ALA A 216 1.79 -23.26 -0.97
CA ALA A 216 0.93 -23.16 -2.15
C ALA A 216 -0.37 -22.42 -1.84
N GLY A 217 -0.85 -21.62 -2.78
CA GLY A 217 -2.06 -20.82 -2.63
C GLY A 217 -1.89 -19.49 -1.90
N ALA A 218 -0.70 -19.14 -1.41
CA ALA A 218 -0.47 -17.87 -0.75
C ALA A 218 -0.51 -16.68 -1.72
N THR A 219 -0.97 -15.52 -1.23
CA THR A 219 -0.83 -14.23 -1.90
C THR A 219 0.04 -13.32 -1.05
N ILE A 220 1.10 -12.77 -1.64
CA ILE A 220 2.07 -11.92 -0.95
C ILE A 220 1.92 -10.51 -1.49
N SER A 221 1.81 -9.52 -0.60
CA SER A 221 1.88 -8.09 -0.94
C SER A 221 3.16 -7.50 -0.37
N CYS A 222 4.05 -7.05 -1.26
CA CYS A 222 5.31 -6.40 -0.94
C CYS A 222 5.13 -4.89 -1.03
N VAL A 223 5.40 -4.17 0.08
CA VAL A 223 5.03 -2.76 0.25
C VAL A 223 6.20 -1.89 0.68
N GLY A 224 7.19 -2.48 1.35
CA GLY A 224 8.21 -1.70 2.06
C GLY A 224 9.28 -1.12 1.16
N THR A 225 9.46 -1.64 -0.05
CA THR A 225 10.57 -1.33 -0.93
C THR A 225 10.15 -0.40 -2.07
N TYR A 226 10.77 0.78 -2.14
CA TYR A 226 10.65 1.75 -3.23
C TYR A 226 12.02 2.35 -3.61
N GLU A 227 13.09 1.59 -3.31
CA GLU A 227 14.47 1.93 -3.61
C GLU A 227 15.13 0.74 -4.32
N PRO A 228 15.80 0.95 -5.48
CA PRO A 228 16.30 -0.15 -6.32
C PRO A 228 17.34 -1.07 -5.68
N HIS A 229 17.98 -0.59 -4.60
CA HIS A 229 19.06 -1.32 -3.90
C HIS A 229 18.60 -2.02 -2.61
N LYS A 230 17.29 -1.95 -2.30
CA LYS A 230 16.69 -2.61 -1.13
C LYS A 230 15.68 -3.65 -1.57
N HIS A 231 15.60 -4.76 -0.84
CA HIS A 231 14.60 -5.77 -1.03
C HIS A 231 14.19 -6.40 0.31
N GLU A 232 12.92 -6.71 0.47
CA GLU A 232 12.40 -7.44 1.63
C GLU A 232 11.85 -8.81 1.25
N LEU A 233 11.50 -9.01 -0.02
CA LEU A 233 11.06 -10.30 -0.55
C LEU A 233 12.26 -11.22 -0.77
N ASP A 234 12.15 -12.48 -0.32
CA ASP A 234 13.15 -13.50 -0.70
C ASP A 234 12.97 -13.88 -2.18
N PRO A 235 14.01 -13.70 -3.01
CA PRO A 235 13.96 -14.09 -4.41
C PRO A 235 13.57 -15.55 -4.67
N ALA A 236 13.75 -16.45 -3.70
CA ALA A 236 13.34 -17.84 -3.81
C ALA A 236 11.82 -18.04 -4.00
N VAL A 237 11.01 -17.04 -3.69
CA VAL A 237 9.56 -17.06 -3.97
C VAL A 237 9.26 -16.90 -5.46
N LEU A 238 10.03 -16.06 -6.16
CA LEU A 238 9.70 -15.59 -7.51
C LEU A 238 9.61 -16.72 -8.56
N PRO A 239 10.53 -17.68 -8.63
CA PRO A 239 10.41 -18.82 -9.56
C PRO A 239 9.24 -19.77 -9.22
N ARG A 240 8.68 -19.68 -8.01
CA ARG A 240 7.54 -20.46 -7.55
C ARG A 240 6.22 -19.71 -7.75
N ALA A 241 6.29 -18.40 -7.98
CA ALA A 241 5.11 -17.58 -8.20
C ALA A 241 4.48 -17.89 -9.56
N SER A 242 3.20 -18.20 -9.55
CA SER A 242 2.42 -18.37 -10.79
C SER A 242 2.17 -17.03 -11.49
N LYS A 243 2.15 -15.95 -10.72
CA LYS A 243 1.93 -14.58 -11.22
C LYS A 243 2.69 -13.58 -10.36
N ILE A 244 3.34 -12.63 -11.03
CA ILE A 244 3.91 -11.41 -10.43
C ILE A 244 3.13 -10.24 -11.03
N ILE A 245 2.41 -9.52 -10.18
CA ILE A 245 1.53 -8.39 -10.52
C ILE A 245 1.99 -7.16 -9.74
N CYS A 246 1.90 -5.97 -10.33
CA CYS A 246 2.30 -4.71 -9.70
C CYS A 246 1.12 -3.73 -9.58
N ASP A 247 1.31 -2.65 -8.84
CA ASP A 247 0.43 -1.46 -8.93
C ASP A 247 0.64 -0.72 -10.26
N SER A 248 1.90 -0.57 -10.67
CA SER A 248 2.35 -0.09 -11.98
C SER A 248 3.60 -0.84 -12.39
N LYS A 249 3.57 -1.55 -13.53
CA LYS A 249 4.74 -2.30 -14.02
C LYS A 249 5.93 -1.37 -14.30
N GLU A 250 5.68 -0.20 -14.90
CA GLU A 250 6.73 0.79 -15.19
C GLU A 250 7.38 1.31 -13.90
N ALA A 251 6.59 1.68 -12.91
CA ALA A 251 7.11 2.18 -11.64
C ALA A 251 7.83 1.08 -10.85
N ALA A 252 7.28 -0.10 -10.75
CA ALA A 252 7.90 -1.22 -10.04
C ALA A 252 9.25 -1.62 -10.67
N LEU A 253 9.33 -1.71 -12.00
CA LEU A 253 10.58 -2.02 -12.72
C LEU A 253 11.60 -0.88 -12.72
N SER A 254 11.28 0.27 -12.14
CA SER A 254 12.22 1.39 -11.97
C SER A 254 12.59 1.69 -10.52
N GLU A 255 11.77 1.27 -9.56
CA GLU A 255 11.87 1.73 -8.17
C GLU A 255 12.12 0.63 -7.14
N THR A 256 11.68 -0.63 -7.35
CA THR A 256 11.79 -1.66 -6.30
C THR A 256 12.91 -2.67 -6.52
N GLY A 257 13.76 -2.82 -5.51
CA GLY A 257 14.80 -3.87 -5.51
C GLY A 257 14.23 -5.28 -5.36
N ASP A 258 12.99 -5.46 -4.89
CA ASP A 258 12.33 -6.77 -4.82
C ASP A 258 12.18 -7.42 -6.21
N LEU A 259 12.14 -6.63 -7.28
CA LEU A 259 12.15 -7.10 -8.66
C LEU A 259 13.49 -6.87 -9.37
N LEU A 260 14.09 -5.68 -9.22
CA LEU A 260 15.28 -5.28 -9.94
C LEU A 260 16.52 -6.14 -9.57
N ILE A 261 16.67 -6.50 -8.31
CA ILE A 261 17.78 -7.35 -7.87
C ILE A 261 17.67 -8.77 -8.45
N PRO A 262 16.54 -9.49 -8.32
CA PRO A 262 16.38 -10.80 -8.94
C PRO A 262 16.48 -10.79 -10.47
N ILE A 263 16.04 -9.72 -11.14
CA ILE A 263 16.22 -9.55 -12.59
C ILE A 263 17.72 -9.45 -12.93
N ALA A 264 18.46 -8.59 -12.21
CA ALA A 264 19.90 -8.44 -12.41
C ALA A 264 20.69 -9.73 -12.14
N GLU A 265 20.21 -10.58 -11.22
CA GLU A 265 20.78 -11.88 -10.88
C GLU A 265 20.33 -13.01 -11.84
N GLY A 266 19.40 -12.73 -12.76
CA GLY A 266 18.89 -13.71 -13.72
C GLY A 266 17.96 -14.77 -13.11
N ILE A 267 17.36 -14.48 -11.95
CA ILE A 267 16.38 -15.36 -11.28
C ILE A 267 15.03 -15.27 -11.97
N ILE A 268 14.63 -14.08 -12.39
CA ILE A 268 13.46 -13.77 -13.22
C ILE A 268 13.85 -12.78 -14.32
N THR A 269 12.93 -12.52 -15.25
CA THR A 269 13.03 -11.51 -16.30
C THR A 269 11.93 -10.47 -16.16
N GLU A 270 12.00 -9.35 -16.89
CA GLU A 270 10.93 -8.34 -16.91
C GLU A 270 9.60 -8.89 -17.46
N GLU A 271 9.66 -9.92 -18.32
CA GLU A 271 8.50 -10.60 -18.90
C GLU A 271 7.74 -11.42 -17.87
N ASP A 272 8.40 -11.91 -16.80
CA ASP A 272 7.77 -12.64 -15.71
C ASP A 272 6.86 -11.74 -14.87
N VAL A 273 7.09 -10.42 -14.90
CA VAL A 273 6.16 -9.41 -14.34
C VAL A 273 5.03 -9.21 -15.35
N LEU A 274 3.89 -9.84 -15.11
CA LEU A 274 2.80 -9.95 -16.08
C LEU A 274 2.15 -8.58 -16.42
N GLY A 275 2.04 -7.71 -15.44
CA GLY A 275 1.42 -6.38 -15.62
C GLY A 275 0.93 -5.80 -14.29
N SER A 276 -0.10 -4.96 -14.38
CA SER A 276 -0.63 -4.23 -13.23
C SER A 276 -1.95 -4.81 -12.71
N LEU A 277 -2.31 -4.43 -11.47
CA LEU A 277 -3.59 -4.75 -10.89
C LEU A 277 -4.76 -4.16 -11.71
N GLY A 278 -4.54 -3.01 -12.37
CA GLY A 278 -5.48 -2.43 -13.31
C GLY A 278 -5.74 -3.32 -14.54
N ASP A 279 -4.74 -4.04 -15.03
CA ASP A 279 -4.91 -5.01 -16.12
C ASP A 279 -5.74 -6.22 -15.67
N VAL A 280 -5.61 -6.62 -14.39
CA VAL A 280 -6.48 -7.66 -13.80
C VAL A 280 -7.92 -7.16 -13.70
N ILE A 281 -8.15 -5.93 -13.23
CA ILE A 281 -9.49 -5.32 -13.14
C ILE A 281 -10.16 -5.25 -14.51
N ASN A 282 -9.39 -4.92 -15.55
CA ASN A 282 -9.90 -4.84 -16.92
C ASN A 282 -10.01 -6.21 -17.63
N GLY A 283 -9.66 -7.30 -16.97
CA GLY A 283 -9.71 -8.65 -17.54
C GLY A 283 -8.66 -8.93 -18.62
N LYS A 284 -7.64 -8.08 -18.79
CA LYS A 284 -6.50 -8.31 -19.69
C LYS A 284 -5.58 -9.40 -19.14
N ILE A 285 -5.44 -9.43 -17.82
CA ILE A 285 -4.73 -10.48 -17.08
C ILE A 285 -5.75 -11.18 -16.19
N LYS A 286 -5.73 -12.51 -16.22
CA LYS A 286 -6.56 -13.27 -15.28
C LYS A 286 -6.02 -13.13 -13.88
N GLY A 287 -6.90 -12.89 -12.90
CA GLY A 287 -6.59 -12.95 -11.50
C GLY A 287 -6.21 -14.38 -11.07
N ARG A 288 -6.54 -14.78 -9.85
CA ARG A 288 -6.33 -16.16 -9.39
C ARG A 288 -7.22 -17.13 -10.18
N GLU A 289 -6.62 -18.22 -10.68
CA GLU A 289 -7.32 -19.25 -11.47
C GLU A 289 -7.53 -20.55 -10.67
N ASN A 290 -6.70 -20.81 -9.65
CA ASN A 290 -6.84 -21.96 -8.76
C ASN A 290 -6.24 -21.68 -7.36
N ASP A 291 -6.51 -22.57 -6.41
CA ASP A 291 -6.11 -22.39 -5.00
C ASP A 291 -4.65 -22.76 -4.70
N GLU A 292 -3.91 -23.28 -5.69
CA GLU A 292 -2.49 -23.66 -5.54
C GLU A 292 -1.53 -22.54 -6.00
N GLU A 293 -2.01 -21.54 -6.75
CA GLU A 293 -1.17 -20.46 -7.25
C GLU A 293 -0.54 -19.67 -6.10
N ILE A 294 0.77 -19.47 -6.13
CA ILE A 294 1.44 -18.44 -5.36
C ILE A 294 1.42 -17.16 -6.21
N ILE A 295 0.92 -16.06 -5.65
CA ILE A 295 0.84 -14.79 -6.36
C ILE A 295 1.59 -13.73 -5.57
N VAL A 296 2.51 -13.04 -6.24
CA VAL A 296 3.23 -11.88 -5.69
C VAL A 296 2.62 -10.62 -6.25
N TYR A 297 2.28 -9.69 -5.37
CA TYR A 297 1.87 -8.34 -5.69
C TYR A 297 2.88 -7.35 -5.15
N GLU A 298 3.45 -6.54 -6.04
CA GLU A 298 4.44 -5.52 -5.71
C GLU A 298 3.82 -4.13 -5.83
N THR A 299 4.03 -3.26 -4.84
CA THR A 299 3.47 -1.91 -4.85
C THR A 299 4.46 -0.86 -4.36
N VAL A 300 4.77 0.09 -5.23
CA VAL A 300 5.63 1.25 -4.95
C VAL A 300 4.82 2.53 -4.76
N GLY A 301 3.52 2.49 -5.09
CA GLY A 301 2.58 3.59 -4.97
C GLY A 301 2.63 4.58 -6.14
N VAL A 302 1.48 4.91 -6.69
CA VAL A 302 1.32 5.85 -7.80
C VAL A 302 0.45 7.03 -7.41
N ALA A 303 0.70 8.22 -7.98
CA ALA A 303 0.00 9.45 -7.62
C ALA A 303 -1.52 9.41 -7.93
N ALA A 304 -1.94 8.56 -8.86
CA ALA A 304 -3.36 8.32 -9.16
C ALA A 304 -4.14 7.86 -7.91
N GLN A 305 -3.52 7.02 -7.05
CA GLN A 305 -4.15 6.58 -5.80
C GLN A 305 -4.39 7.78 -4.86
N ASP A 306 -3.41 8.70 -4.76
CA ASP A 306 -3.53 9.88 -3.91
C ASP A 306 -4.63 10.82 -4.42
N LEU A 307 -4.77 10.98 -5.75
CA LEU A 307 -5.82 11.78 -6.37
C LEU A 307 -7.21 11.20 -6.10
N VAL A 308 -7.42 9.92 -6.43
CA VAL A 308 -8.74 9.28 -6.27
C VAL A 308 -9.12 9.22 -4.79
N ALA A 309 -8.18 8.86 -3.90
CA ALA A 309 -8.38 8.86 -2.47
C ALA A 309 -8.79 10.24 -1.95
N ALA A 310 -8.04 11.30 -2.31
CA ALA A 310 -8.34 12.66 -1.89
C ALA A 310 -9.72 13.12 -2.38
N LYS A 311 -10.09 12.78 -3.61
CA LYS A 311 -11.39 13.13 -4.19
C LYS A 311 -12.54 12.44 -3.45
N VAL A 312 -12.45 11.13 -3.22
CA VAL A 312 -13.47 10.36 -2.49
C VAL A 312 -13.62 10.88 -1.05
N ILE A 313 -12.50 11.13 -0.36
CA ILE A 313 -12.52 11.68 1.00
C ILE A 313 -13.16 13.07 1.01
N TYR A 314 -12.79 13.95 0.07
CA TYR A 314 -13.35 15.30 -0.04
C TYR A 314 -14.86 15.28 -0.25
N ASP A 315 -15.35 14.46 -1.19
CA ASP A 315 -16.78 14.39 -1.49
C ASP A 315 -17.60 13.94 -0.26
N LYS A 316 -17.12 12.88 0.41
CA LYS A 316 -17.74 12.39 1.65
C LYS A 316 -17.65 13.39 2.80
N ALA A 317 -16.55 14.14 2.91
CA ALA A 317 -16.40 15.16 3.93
C ALA A 317 -17.36 16.35 3.70
N VAL A 318 -17.52 16.77 2.45
CA VAL A 318 -18.50 17.83 2.08
C VAL A 318 -19.93 17.37 2.39
N GLU A 319 -20.30 16.15 2.01
CA GLU A 319 -21.61 15.56 2.30
C GLU A 319 -21.89 15.48 3.81
N ALA A 320 -20.88 15.08 4.60
CA ALA A 320 -20.99 14.95 6.05
C ALA A 320 -20.78 16.28 6.81
N GLY A 321 -20.50 17.39 6.13
CA GLY A 321 -20.22 18.68 6.75
C GLY A 321 -18.98 18.68 7.65
N LYS A 322 -17.93 17.90 7.31
CA LYS A 322 -16.69 17.76 8.06
C LYS A 322 -15.57 18.63 7.47
N GLY A 323 -14.60 18.96 8.31
CA GLY A 323 -13.45 19.79 7.95
C GLY A 323 -13.62 21.27 8.31
N LEU A 324 -12.50 21.98 8.30
CA LEU A 324 -12.44 23.41 8.58
C LEU A 324 -12.42 24.19 7.26
N ARG A 325 -13.37 25.12 7.06
CA ARG A 325 -13.35 26.04 5.92
C ARG A 325 -12.33 27.14 6.16
N TRP A 326 -11.44 27.35 5.20
CA TRP A 326 -10.42 28.40 5.25
C TRP A 326 -10.53 29.34 4.03
N GLY A 327 -10.47 30.65 4.30
CA GLY A 327 -10.48 31.68 3.26
C GLY A 327 -11.88 32.08 2.79
N GLU A 328 -12.91 31.84 3.61
CA GLU A 328 -14.28 32.39 3.45
C GLU A 328 -14.51 33.49 4.46
#